data_c3cc8e66b13ecd6fae05f2ea38484576
#
_entry.id   c3cc8e66b13ecd6fae05f2ea38484576
#
_cell.length_a   1.000
_cell.length_b   1.000
_cell.length_c   1.000
_cell.angle_alpha   90.00
_cell.angle_beta   90.00
_cell.angle_gamma   90.00
#
_symmetry.space_group_name_H-M   'P 1'
#
loop_
_entity.id
_entity.type
_entity.pdbx_description
1 polymer ?
#
loop_
_entity_poly.entity_id
_entity_poly.type
_entity_poly.pdbx_seq_one_letter_code
_entity_poly.pdbx_strand_id
1 'polypeptide(L)'
;GVREATRYAIDVAKEAGCIVSFDPNLRPPLWKSLDDAKAEIEYGLGKCDILKISDNEVELLFGTTDYDKGAALLKEKYNIPLILITLGKDGSRAYYKDMKVEAAPFLQEKTIETTGAGDTFCASSLNYVLEHGLDNLTEENLKELLTFANAAASLITTRKGALRVMSTKEEVLD
;
A
#
# COMPACT_ATOMS: atom_id res chain seq x y z
N GLY A 1 9.09 2.73 24.12
CA GLY A 1 10.07 3.00 23.09
C GLY A 1 9.44 3.32 21.75
N VAL A 2 9.85 2.62 20.71
CA VAL A 2 9.40 2.91 19.32
C VAL A 2 7.88 2.81 19.17
N ARG A 3 7.25 1.80 19.79
CA ARG A 3 5.79 1.61 19.73
C ARG A 3 5.02 2.83 20.24
N GLU A 4 5.38 3.32 21.43
CA GLU A 4 4.73 4.49 22.03
C GLU A 4 5.00 5.76 21.20
N ALA A 5 6.23 5.92 20.69
CA ALA A 5 6.56 7.05 19.84
C ALA A 5 5.78 7.06 18.54
N THR A 6 5.61 5.88 17.90
CA THR A 6 4.79 5.74 16.69
C THR A 6 3.33 6.07 16.94
N ARG A 7 2.75 5.54 18.01
CA ARG A 7 1.35 5.83 18.38
C ARG A 7 1.16 7.33 18.66
N TYR A 8 2.06 7.93 19.43
CA TYR A 8 2.03 9.37 19.71
C TYR A 8 2.12 10.20 18.41
N ALA A 9 3.04 9.84 17.50
CA ALA A 9 3.18 10.54 16.22
C ALA A 9 1.90 10.45 15.36
N ILE A 10 1.25 9.28 15.33
CA ILE A 10 -0.02 9.09 14.62
C ILE A 10 -1.11 9.96 15.24
N ASP A 11 -1.25 9.98 16.57
CA ASP A 11 -2.27 10.76 17.25
C ASP A 11 -2.08 12.27 17.01
N VAL A 12 -0.84 12.77 17.10
CA VAL A 12 -0.51 14.18 16.77
C VAL A 12 -0.82 14.50 15.31
N ALA A 13 -0.49 13.61 14.37
CA ALA A 13 -0.78 13.80 12.96
C ALA A 13 -2.30 13.90 12.70
N LYS A 14 -3.08 13.00 13.32
CA LYS A 14 -4.56 13.02 13.20
C LYS A 14 -5.18 14.28 13.83
N GLU A 15 -4.70 14.72 14.99
CA GLU A 15 -5.13 15.97 15.62
C GLU A 15 -4.82 17.20 14.75
N ALA A 16 -3.70 17.16 14.03
CA ALA A 16 -3.31 18.20 13.08
C ALA A 16 -4.05 18.13 11.72
N GLY A 17 -4.93 17.16 11.51
CA GLY A 17 -5.65 16.96 10.25
C GLY A 17 -4.79 16.41 9.12
N CYS A 18 -3.67 15.77 9.43
CA CYS A 18 -2.83 15.13 8.41
C CYS A 18 -3.47 13.85 7.89
N ILE A 19 -3.23 13.57 6.61
CA ILE A 19 -3.51 12.25 6.00
C ILE A 19 -2.46 11.27 6.52
N VAL A 20 -2.92 10.15 7.06
CA VAL A 20 -2.06 9.07 7.56
C VAL A 20 -2.09 7.91 6.56
N SER A 21 -0.93 7.57 5.99
CA SER A 21 -0.78 6.37 5.20
C SER A 21 -0.16 5.25 6.02
N PHE A 22 -0.59 4.00 5.76
CA PHE A 22 -0.11 2.83 6.45
C PHE A 22 0.20 1.70 5.47
N ASP A 23 1.39 1.13 5.59
CA ASP A 23 1.83 -0.13 4.97
C ASP A 23 2.28 -1.06 6.11
N PRO A 24 1.53 -2.10 6.46
CA PRO A 24 1.90 -3.03 7.53
C PRO A 24 3.28 -3.64 7.32
N ASN A 25 3.61 -3.96 6.08
CA ASN A 25 4.90 -4.51 5.67
C ASN A 25 5.39 -5.60 6.63
N LEU A 26 4.51 -6.53 6.95
CA LEU A 26 4.68 -7.52 8.00
C LEU A 26 5.91 -8.40 7.76
N ARG A 27 6.72 -8.50 8.80
CA ARG A 27 7.88 -9.39 8.88
C ARG A 27 7.73 -10.29 10.11
N PRO A 28 7.07 -11.46 10.00
CA PRO A 28 6.78 -12.32 11.15
C PRO A 28 7.98 -12.60 12.07
N PRO A 29 9.22 -12.82 11.55
CA PRO A 29 10.37 -13.10 12.43
C PRO A 29 10.78 -11.94 13.33
N LEU A 30 10.31 -10.71 13.10
CA LEU A 30 10.62 -9.54 13.92
C LEU A 30 9.66 -9.36 15.10
N TRP A 31 8.60 -10.19 15.18
CA TRP A 31 7.58 -10.10 16.20
C TRP A 31 7.71 -11.24 17.22
N LYS A 32 7.31 -10.99 18.45
CA LYS A 32 7.27 -12.05 19.49
C LYS A 32 6.23 -13.11 19.18
N SER A 33 5.10 -12.70 18.60
CA SER A 33 4.02 -13.56 18.14
C SER A 33 3.26 -12.89 17.00
N LEU A 34 2.50 -13.68 16.23
CA LEU A 34 1.59 -13.13 15.22
C LEU A 34 0.44 -12.34 15.84
N ASP A 35 0.02 -12.67 17.05
CA ASP A 35 -1.03 -11.94 17.76
C ASP A 35 -0.55 -10.53 18.15
N ASP A 36 0.71 -10.41 18.62
CA ASP A 36 1.34 -9.10 18.86
C ASP A 36 1.39 -8.26 17.57
N ALA A 37 1.78 -8.89 16.45
CA ALA A 37 1.82 -8.23 15.16
C ALA A 37 0.43 -7.76 14.72
N LYS A 38 -0.57 -8.64 14.80
CA LYS A 38 -1.97 -8.32 14.45
C LYS A 38 -2.51 -7.16 15.28
N ALA A 39 -2.26 -7.14 16.58
CA ALA A 39 -2.73 -6.07 17.45
C ALA A 39 -2.17 -4.69 17.06
N GLU A 40 -0.88 -4.61 16.70
CA GLU A 40 -0.29 -3.34 16.24
C GLU A 40 -0.73 -2.97 14.82
N ILE A 41 -0.93 -3.95 13.93
CA ILE A 41 -1.49 -3.71 12.61
C ILE A 41 -2.93 -3.19 12.74
N GLU A 42 -3.76 -3.79 13.58
CA GLU A 42 -5.14 -3.33 13.83
C GLU A 42 -5.18 -1.89 14.36
N TYR A 43 -4.22 -1.50 15.22
CA TYR A 43 -4.08 -0.12 15.65
C TYR A 43 -3.83 0.82 14.46
N GLY A 44 -2.88 0.48 13.58
CA GLY A 44 -2.57 1.26 12.38
C GLY A 44 -3.75 1.35 11.41
N LEU A 45 -4.45 0.22 11.17
CA LEU A 45 -5.66 0.17 10.35
C LEU A 45 -6.77 1.09 10.85
N GLY A 46 -6.94 1.19 12.19
CA GLY A 46 -7.93 2.08 12.80
C GLY A 46 -7.58 3.58 12.74
N LYS A 47 -6.41 3.94 12.24
CA LYS A 47 -5.93 5.34 12.20
C LYS A 47 -5.61 5.83 10.80
N CYS A 48 -5.41 4.95 9.82
CA CYS A 48 -4.98 5.36 8.49
C CYS A 48 -6.13 5.82 7.59
N ASP A 49 -5.78 6.71 6.67
CA ASP A 49 -6.64 7.22 5.61
C ASP A 49 -6.31 6.52 4.27
N ILE A 50 -5.06 6.09 4.11
CA ILE A 50 -4.58 5.34 2.96
C ILE A 50 -3.92 4.07 3.47
N LEU A 51 -4.40 2.93 3.02
CA LEU A 51 -3.80 1.63 3.29
C LEU A 51 -3.20 1.07 2.01
N LYS A 52 -1.91 0.73 2.04
CA LYS A 52 -1.34 -0.22 1.08
C LYS A 52 -1.10 -1.54 1.81
N ILE A 53 -1.58 -2.63 1.25
CA ILE A 53 -1.47 -3.97 1.84
C ILE A 53 -1.20 -5.00 0.73
N SER A 54 -0.44 -6.06 1.04
CA SER A 54 -0.21 -7.15 0.09
C SER A 54 -1.27 -8.24 0.20
N ASP A 55 -1.36 -9.07 -0.84
CA ASP A 55 -2.17 -10.30 -0.89
C ASP A 55 -1.93 -11.22 0.32
N ASN A 56 -0.65 -11.49 0.61
CA ASN A 56 -0.25 -12.34 1.74
C ASN A 56 -0.69 -11.76 3.10
N GLU A 57 -0.67 -10.45 3.25
CA GLU A 57 -1.12 -9.77 4.47
C GLU A 57 -2.64 -9.81 4.62
N VAL A 58 -3.39 -9.68 3.53
CA VAL A 58 -4.85 -9.88 3.51
C VAL A 58 -5.21 -11.30 3.93
N GLU A 59 -4.53 -12.30 3.36
CA GLU A 59 -4.74 -13.70 3.73
C GLU A 59 -4.43 -13.94 5.20
N LEU A 60 -3.33 -13.42 5.72
CA LEU A 60 -2.91 -13.60 7.11
C LEU A 60 -3.87 -12.91 8.11
N LEU A 61 -4.36 -11.73 7.78
CA LEU A 61 -5.23 -10.95 8.68
C LEU A 61 -6.69 -11.45 8.68
N PHE A 62 -7.19 -11.86 7.51
CA PHE A 62 -8.61 -12.16 7.31
C PHE A 62 -8.89 -13.61 6.90
N GLY A 63 -7.85 -14.43 6.67
CA GLY A 63 -7.99 -15.85 6.29
C GLY A 63 -8.69 -16.04 4.94
N THR A 64 -8.58 -15.08 4.02
CA THR A 64 -9.21 -15.13 2.69
C THR A 64 -8.26 -14.73 1.58
N THR A 65 -8.35 -15.42 0.45
CA THR A 65 -7.71 -15.08 -0.82
C THR A 65 -8.68 -14.33 -1.76
N ASP A 66 -9.92 -14.10 -1.31
CA ASP A 66 -10.86 -13.21 -1.97
C ASP A 66 -10.56 -11.77 -1.51
N TYR A 67 -9.82 -11.04 -2.34
CA TYR A 67 -9.36 -9.69 -2.01
C TYR A 67 -10.49 -8.66 -2.01
N ASP A 68 -11.59 -8.89 -2.76
CA ASP A 68 -12.79 -8.05 -2.71
C ASP A 68 -13.46 -8.17 -1.34
N LYS A 69 -13.57 -9.40 -0.84
CA LYS A 69 -14.04 -9.67 0.52
C LYS A 69 -13.11 -9.08 1.57
N GLY A 70 -11.78 -9.22 1.39
CA GLY A 70 -10.78 -8.63 2.28
C GLY A 70 -10.89 -7.11 2.36
N ALA A 71 -11.03 -6.44 1.22
CA ALA A 71 -11.22 -4.99 1.15
C ALA A 71 -12.55 -4.55 1.79
N ALA A 72 -13.64 -5.31 1.58
CA ALA A 72 -14.92 -5.03 2.23
C ALA A 72 -14.84 -5.10 3.75
N LEU A 73 -14.17 -6.13 4.30
CA LEU A 73 -13.94 -6.27 5.74
C LEU A 73 -13.10 -5.13 6.31
N LEU A 74 -12.05 -4.70 5.59
CA LEU A 74 -11.23 -3.55 5.96
C LEU A 74 -12.05 -2.26 6.00
N LYS A 75 -12.85 -2.03 4.97
CA LYS A 75 -13.72 -0.85 4.87
C LYS A 75 -14.79 -0.84 5.96
N GLU A 76 -15.45 -1.96 6.19
CA GLU A 76 -16.51 -2.09 7.20
C GLU A 76 -15.96 -1.87 8.62
N LYS A 77 -14.83 -2.50 8.95
CA LYS A 77 -14.26 -2.46 10.31
C LYS A 77 -13.55 -1.16 10.64
N TYR A 78 -12.83 -0.56 9.66
CA TYR A 78 -11.90 0.55 9.92
C TYR A 78 -12.24 1.83 9.17
N ASN A 79 -13.20 1.79 8.23
CA ASN A 79 -13.64 2.96 7.44
C ASN A 79 -12.50 3.66 6.70
N ILE A 80 -11.57 2.89 6.13
CA ILE A 80 -10.39 3.41 5.42
C ILE A 80 -10.82 3.97 4.05
N PRO A 81 -10.55 5.26 3.76
CA PRO A 81 -10.97 5.91 2.51
C PRO A 81 -10.38 5.30 1.25
N LEU A 82 -9.08 5.02 1.24
CA LEU A 82 -8.37 4.43 0.10
C LEU A 82 -7.61 3.17 0.51
N ILE A 83 -7.97 2.04 -0.10
CA ILE A 83 -7.30 0.75 0.11
C ILE A 83 -6.64 0.32 -1.20
N LEU A 84 -5.34 0.08 -1.17
CA LEU A 84 -4.52 -0.41 -2.27
C LEU A 84 -4.02 -1.81 -1.93
N ILE A 85 -4.40 -2.81 -2.72
CA ILE A 85 -3.94 -4.20 -2.56
C ILE A 85 -2.98 -4.55 -3.68
N THR A 86 -1.73 -4.89 -3.33
CA THR A 86 -0.73 -5.37 -4.28
C THR A 86 -0.78 -6.88 -4.38
N LEU A 87 -0.78 -7.41 -5.61
CA LEU A 87 -0.95 -8.82 -5.93
C LEU A 87 0.31 -9.41 -6.61
N GLY A 88 1.47 -8.78 -6.39
CA GLY A 88 2.73 -9.20 -6.99
C GLY A 88 2.65 -9.23 -8.52
N LYS A 89 2.85 -10.41 -9.10
CA LYS A 89 2.80 -10.64 -10.55
C LYS A 89 1.40 -10.50 -11.18
N ASP A 90 0.36 -10.43 -10.36
CA ASP A 90 -1.03 -10.32 -10.80
C ASP A 90 -1.54 -8.87 -10.77
N GLY A 91 -0.65 -7.90 -10.47
CA GLY A 91 -0.94 -6.47 -10.54
C GLY A 91 -1.41 -5.88 -9.21
N SER A 92 -2.41 -5.02 -9.26
CA SER A 92 -2.91 -4.32 -8.06
C SER A 92 -4.38 -3.94 -8.19
N ARG A 93 -5.00 -3.66 -7.05
CA ARG A 93 -6.38 -3.20 -6.92
C ARG A 93 -6.46 -1.97 -6.04
N ALA A 94 -7.35 -1.05 -6.39
CA ALA A 94 -7.73 0.08 -5.55
C ALA A 94 -9.22 0.00 -5.21
N TYR A 95 -9.54 0.30 -3.96
CA TYR A 95 -10.91 0.41 -3.46
C TYR A 95 -11.06 1.79 -2.82
N TYR A 96 -11.96 2.59 -3.38
CA TYR A 96 -12.21 3.96 -2.93
C TYR A 96 -13.69 4.29 -3.06
N LYS A 97 -14.34 4.68 -1.96
CA LYS A 97 -15.81 4.82 -1.91
C LYS A 97 -16.47 3.52 -2.43
N ASP A 98 -17.31 3.60 -3.44
CA ASP A 98 -17.96 2.42 -4.06
C ASP A 98 -17.26 1.94 -5.34
N MET A 99 -16.08 2.53 -5.64
CA MET A 99 -15.28 2.18 -6.80
C MET A 99 -14.28 1.07 -6.47
N LYS A 100 -14.13 0.16 -7.43
CA LYS A 100 -13.06 -0.84 -7.50
C LYS A 100 -12.38 -0.69 -8.85
N VAL A 101 -11.07 -0.54 -8.82
CA VAL A 101 -10.23 -0.45 -10.02
C VAL A 101 -9.11 -1.48 -9.95
N GLU A 102 -8.84 -2.13 -11.07
CA GLU A 102 -7.74 -3.09 -11.20
C GLU A 102 -6.76 -2.62 -12.27
N ALA A 103 -5.47 -2.84 -12.04
CA ALA A 103 -4.43 -2.60 -13.02
C ALA A 103 -3.53 -3.83 -13.17
N ALA A 104 -3.24 -4.17 -14.42
CA ALA A 104 -2.34 -5.25 -14.77
C ALA A 104 -0.90 -4.97 -14.30
N PRO A 105 -0.10 -6.01 -14.06
CA PRO A 105 1.32 -5.85 -13.74
C PRO A 105 2.12 -5.45 -14.98
N PHE A 106 3.30 -4.88 -14.75
CA PHE A 106 4.35 -4.78 -15.75
C PHE A 106 5.39 -5.87 -15.44
N LEU A 107 5.40 -6.93 -16.23
CA LEU A 107 6.31 -8.06 -16.01
C LEU A 107 7.66 -7.78 -16.67
N GLN A 108 8.74 -7.99 -15.92
CA GLN A 108 10.11 -7.84 -16.40
C GLN A 108 10.70 -9.20 -16.79
N GLU A 109 11.38 -9.24 -17.93
CA GLU A 109 12.10 -10.47 -18.37
C GLU A 109 13.27 -10.80 -17.43
N LYS A 110 13.88 -9.79 -16.81
CA LYS A 110 15.04 -9.93 -15.94
C LYS A 110 14.76 -9.29 -14.58
N THR A 111 14.06 -10.00 -13.73
CA THR A 111 13.95 -9.63 -12.31
C THR A 111 15.22 -10.03 -11.58
N ILE A 112 15.90 -9.07 -10.96
CA ILE A 112 17.12 -9.28 -10.17
C ILE A 112 16.74 -9.43 -8.70
N GLU A 113 15.89 -8.53 -8.19
CA GLU A 113 15.53 -8.44 -6.79
C GLU A 113 14.14 -7.80 -6.65
N THR A 114 13.35 -8.23 -5.68
CA THR A 114 12.02 -7.65 -5.42
C THR A 114 11.99 -6.69 -4.23
N THR A 115 13.16 -6.47 -3.59
CA THR A 115 13.29 -5.54 -2.48
C THR A 115 12.93 -4.13 -2.91
N GLY A 116 12.06 -3.48 -2.14
CA GLY A 116 11.62 -2.12 -2.41
C GLY A 116 10.49 -1.96 -3.43
N ALA A 117 10.03 -3.05 -4.08
CA ALA A 117 8.91 -2.96 -5.03
C ALA A 117 7.63 -2.45 -4.35
N GLY A 118 7.28 -2.99 -3.18
CA GLY A 118 6.14 -2.53 -2.38
C GLY A 118 6.29 -1.09 -1.91
N ASP A 119 7.49 -0.71 -1.47
CA ASP A 119 7.79 0.66 -1.03
C ASP A 119 7.69 1.64 -2.21
N THR A 120 8.19 1.25 -3.40
CA THR A 120 8.09 2.07 -4.63
C THR A 120 6.65 2.24 -5.07
N PHE A 121 5.85 1.16 -5.04
CA PHE A 121 4.41 1.22 -5.31
C PHE A 121 3.73 2.20 -4.34
N CYS A 122 4.00 2.08 -3.04
CA CYS A 122 3.43 2.94 -2.01
C CYS A 122 3.83 4.41 -2.24
N ALA A 123 5.12 4.69 -2.44
CA ALA A 123 5.63 6.04 -2.68
C ALA A 123 5.00 6.69 -3.92
N SER A 124 4.89 5.95 -5.03
CA SER A 124 4.24 6.41 -6.27
C SER A 124 2.77 6.73 -6.04
N SER A 125 2.06 5.87 -5.31
CA SER A 125 0.65 6.08 -4.98
C SER A 125 0.46 7.31 -4.08
N LEU A 126 1.31 7.50 -3.09
CA LEU A 126 1.26 8.67 -2.20
C LEU A 126 1.56 9.96 -2.95
N ASN A 127 2.55 9.96 -3.86
CA ASN A 127 2.84 11.11 -4.70
C ASN A 127 1.62 11.49 -5.56
N TYR A 128 0.95 10.50 -6.16
CA TYR A 128 -0.26 10.73 -6.93
C TYR A 128 -1.37 11.39 -6.08
N VAL A 129 -1.60 10.88 -4.87
CA VAL A 129 -2.58 11.45 -3.94
C VAL A 129 -2.19 12.87 -3.50
N LEU A 130 -0.90 13.17 -3.33
CA LEU A 130 -0.44 14.53 -3.02
C LEU A 130 -0.71 15.52 -4.17
N GLU A 131 -0.60 15.07 -5.42
CA GLU A 131 -0.87 15.89 -6.61
C GLU A 131 -2.38 16.12 -6.85
N HIS A 132 -3.25 15.12 -6.55
CA HIS A 132 -4.68 15.13 -6.92
C HIS A 132 -5.64 15.30 -5.73
N GLY A 133 -5.16 15.13 -4.51
CA GLY A 133 -5.99 15.08 -3.30
C GLY A 133 -6.65 13.71 -3.09
N LEU A 134 -7.01 13.40 -1.86
CA LEU A 134 -7.65 12.13 -1.49
C LEU A 134 -9.17 12.16 -1.72
N ASP A 135 -9.82 13.32 -1.56
CA ASP A 135 -11.27 13.39 -1.43
C ASP A 135 -12.05 13.19 -2.73
N ASN A 136 -11.44 13.51 -3.87
CA ASN A 136 -12.11 13.62 -5.18
C ASN A 136 -11.53 12.71 -6.26
N LEU A 137 -10.93 11.57 -5.87
CA LEU A 137 -10.41 10.61 -6.84
C LEU A 137 -11.54 10.00 -7.67
N THR A 138 -11.33 9.97 -8.99
CA THR A 138 -12.20 9.32 -9.97
C THR A 138 -11.69 7.92 -10.29
N GLU A 139 -12.48 7.13 -11.00
CA GLU A 139 -12.06 5.82 -11.51
C GLU A 139 -10.84 5.93 -12.44
N GLU A 140 -10.79 6.98 -13.28
CA GLU A 140 -9.67 7.28 -14.15
C GLU A 140 -8.40 7.61 -13.35
N ASN A 141 -8.51 8.47 -12.32
CA ASN A 141 -7.39 8.76 -11.42
C ASN A 141 -6.86 7.49 -10.74
N LEU A 142 -7.74 6.60 -10.26
CA LEU A 142 -7.33 5.35 -9.65
C LEU A 142 -6.63 4.43 -10.65
N LYS A 143 -7.09 4.41 -11.90
CA LYS A 143 -6.45 3.63 -12.96
C LYS A 143 -5.06 4.15 -13.30
N GLU A 144 -4.90 5.46 -13.44
CA GLU A 144 -3.60 6.11 -13.65
C GLU A 144 -2.64 5.85 -12.50
N LEU A 145 -3.10 6.05 -11.25
CA LEU A 145 -2.34 5.78 -10.04
C LEU A 145 -1.80 4.35 -10.03
N LEU A 146 -2.68 3.36 -10.20
CA LEU A 146 -2.27 1.95 -10.17
C LEU A 146 -1.33 1.59 -11.32
N THR A 147 -1.58 2.11 -12.53
CA THR A 147 -0.75 1.85 -13.70
C THR A 147 0.66 2.37 -13.49
N PHE A 148 0.79 3.64 -13.06
CA PHE A 148 2.08 4.24 -12.76
C PHE A 148 2.80 3.53 -11.61
N ALA A 149 2.11 3.24 -10.51
CA ALA A 149 2.69 2.57 -9.36
C ALA A 149 3.15 1.14 -9.68
N ASN A 150 2.41 0.38 -10.51
CA ASN A 150 2.80 -0.94 -11.00
C ASN A 150 4.04 -0.86 -11.89
N ALA A 151 4.12 0.12 -12.80
CA ALA A 151 5.28 0.33 -13.66
C ALA A 151 6.54 0.65 -12.84
N ALA A 152 6.44 1.60 -11.91
CA ALA A 152 7.54 1.96 -11.02
C ALA A 152 8.01 0.77 -10.15
N ALA A 153 7.06 0.05 -9.56
CA ALA A 153 7.36 -1.14 -8.76
C ALA A 153 7.98 -2.28 -9.56
N SER A 154 7.62 -2.40 -10.83
CA SER A 154 8.21 -3.37 -11.76
C SER A 154 9.64 -2.96 -12.12
N LEU A 155 9.86 -1.70 -12.47
CA LEU A 155 11.15 -1.21 -12.92
C LEU A 155 12.24 -1.35 -11.85
N ILE A 156 11.95 -1.11 -10.57
CA ILE A 156 12.93 -1.28 -9.50
C ILE A 156 13.41 -2.74 -9.38
N THR A 157 12.59 -3.72 -9.74
CA THR A 157 12.98 -5.14 -9.65
C THR A 157 14.11 -5.54 -10.61
N THR A 158 14.40 -4.71 -11.61
CA THR A 158 15.50 -4.90 -12.56
C THR A 158 16.83 -4.35 -12.05
N ARG A 159 16.85 -3.77 -10.85
CA ARG A 159 18.02 -3.11 -10.25
C ARG A 159 18.34 -3.73 -8.90
N LYS A 160 19.62 -3.76 -8.54
CA LYS A 160 20.05 -4.27 -7.22
C LYS A 160 20.06 -3.13 -6.20
N GLY A 161 19.28 -3.26 -5.16
CA GLY A 161 19.16 -2.29 -4.08
C GLY A 161 17.70 -1.87 -3.85
N ALA A 162 17.48 -0.85 -3.04
CA ALA A 162 16.18 -0.31 -2.73
C ALA A 162 16.15 1.21 -2.98
N LEU A 163 16.23 2.03 -1.95
CA LEU A 163 16.04 3.48 -2.03
C LEU A 163 16.88 4.19 -3.11
N ARG A 164 18.14 3.78 -3.27
CA ARG A 164 19.09 4.43 -4.22
C ARG A 164 18.83 4.10 -5.69
N VAL A 165 17.99 3.12 -5.95
CA VAL A 165 17.69 2.64 -7.32
C VAL A 165 16.23 2.81 -7.69
N MET A 166 15.45 3.49 -6.85
CA MET A 166 14.11 3.93 -7.20
C MET A 166 14.16 4.83 -8.43
N SER A 167 13.24 4.58 -9.35
CA SER A 167 13.17 5.30 -10.62
C SER A 167 12.63 6.70 -10.42
N THR A 168 13.06 7.62 -11.28
CA THR A 168 12.42 8.92 -11.40
C THR A 168 11.09 8.80 -12.15
N LYS A 169 10.25 9.84 -12.10
CA LYS A 169 8.97 9.87 -12.82
C LYS A 169 9.18 9.72 -14.34
N GLU A 170 10.21 10.36 -14.86
CA GLU A 170 10.58 10.30 -16.27
C GLU A 170 10.96 8.88 -16.69
N GLU A 171 11.79 8.21 -15.91
CA GLU A 171 12.20 6.82 -16.18
C GLU A 171 11.04 5.82 -16.16
N VAL A 172 9.95 6.13 -15.46
CA VAL A 172 8.76 5.27 -15.40
C VAL A 172 7.83 5.52 -16.59
N LEU A 173 7.85 6.74 -17.17
CA LEU A 173 7.00 7.15 -18.29
C LEU A 173 7.60 6.79 -19.67
N ASP A 174 8.91 6.54 -19.75
CA ASP A 174 9.62 6.10 -20.96
C ASP A 174 9.39 4.60 -21.24
#